data_1d5972a9e9b020c111fa3eb120783933
#
_entry.id   1d5972a9e9b020c111fa3eb120783933
#
_cell.length_a   1.000
_cell.length_b   1.000
_cell.length_c   1.000
_cell.angle_alpha   90.00
_cell.angle_beta   90.00
_cell.angle_gamma   90.00
#
_symmetry.space_group_name_H-M   'P 1'
#
loop_
_entity.id
_entity.type
_entity.pdbx_description
1 polymer ?
#
loop_
_entity_poly.entity_id
_entity_poly.type
_entity_poly.pdbx_seq_one_letter_code
_entity_poly.pdbx_strand_id
1 'polypeptide(L)'
;MYLKKCPYCKSSDVKKSGLCNHVQHYKCKSYGKQFQNKSPKPSMESIWSEYLNAKQTISEIAKKHHISESTVKRILRKKADTWQQPDLTGMSGYVHMDATYWGHNWGIMLCIDDAIGKVLYLAFIKHEKTQSYVDAVEGVMAAGYRIKGIVIDGKKDLFLVLKDYPIQMCQFHLTQIVTRYLTHNPKMNASKDLALLIHGLKHQKKEDFEQDYADWKERYKEFLNKRTTHKDGKTCYLHRRVRTVMNSIDFYLPYLFTYQRADCVGMPNTNNKIEGTFTDLKKNLNNHSGLTIEHRKQFITAYFQSKPEGHLNSP
;
A
#
# COMPACT_ATOMS: atom_id res chain seq x y z
N MET A 1 -22.44 40.00 18.11
CA MET A 1 -21.47 41.02 17.66
C MET A 1 -20.30 40.96 18.62
N TYR A 2 -19.19 40.30 18.25
CA TYR A 2 -18.02 40.20 19.14
C TYR A 2 -17.36 41.57 19.22
N LEU A 3 -17.32 42.12 20.43
CA LEU A 3 -16.55 43.35 20.74
C LEU A 3 -15.06 43.10 20.51
N LYS A 4 -14.49 43.82 19.56
CA LYS A 4 -13.07 43.69 19.18
C LYS A 4 -12.20 44.28 20.25
N LYS A 5 -11.23 43.51 20.76
CA LYS A 5 -10.26 43.96 21.76
C LYS A 5 -8.88 44.21 21.13
N CYS A 6 -8.20 45.20 21.58
CA CYS A 6 -6.82 45.46 21.16
C CYS A 6 -5.92 44.26 21.49
N PRO A 7 -5.13 43.71 20.55
CA PRO A 7 -4.27 42.55 20.79
C PRO A 7 -3.10 42.89 21.75
N TYR A 8 -2.77 44.16 21.90
CA TYR A 8 -1.64 44.60 22.71
C TYR A 8 -2.02 44.91 24.17
N CYS A 9 -3.09 45.66 24.40
CA CYS A 9 -3.50 46.08 25.75
C CYS A 9 -4.87 45.51 26.19
N LYS A 10 -5.51 44.70 25.39
CA LYS A 10 -6.82 44.05 25.62
C LYS A 10 -8.01 45.03 25.77
N SER A 11 -7.78 46.34 25.63
CA SER A 11 -8.85 47.35 25.68
C SER A 11 -9.89 47.13 24.59
N SER A 12 -11.13 47.34 24.92
CA SER A 12 -12.29 47.32 23.98
C SER A 12 -12.50 48.66 23.27
N ASP A 13 -11.76 49.72 23.70
CA ASP A 13 -11.89 51.05 23.05
C ASP A 13 -11.06 51.11 21.76
N VAL A 14 -11.65 50.57 20.71
CA VAL A 14 -11.07 50.48 19.38
C VAL A 14 -11.96 51.12 18.35
N LYS A 15 -11.38 51.85 17.38
CA LYS A 15 -12.10 52.44 16.26
C LYS A 15 -11.62 51.86 14.93
N LYS A 16 -12.48 51.85 13.92
CA LYS A 16 -12.09 51.58 12.53
C LYS A 16 -11.09 52.62 12.05
N SER A 17 -10.03 52.21 11.36
CA SER A 17 -8.94 53.05 10.90
C SER A 17 -8.65 52.87 9.40
N GLY A 18 -9.72 52.72 8.59
CA GLY A 18 -9.60 52.57 7.14
C GLY A 18 -9.41 51.14 6.67
N LEU A 19 -9.38 51.00 5.33
CA LEU A 19 -9.12 49.74 4.62
C LEU A 19 -7.71 49.79 4.01
N CYS A 20 -6.94 48.75 4.16
CA CYS A 20 -5.70 48.56 3.44
C CYS A 20 -5.74 47.19 2.77
N ASN A 21 -5.54 47.13 1.45
CA ASN A 21 -5.67 45.93 0.63
C ASN A 21 -6.98 45.15 0.93
N HIS A 22 -8.11 45.86 0.95
CA HIS A 22 -9.44 45.33 1.28
C HIS A 22 -9.62 44.77 2.69
N VAL A 23 -8.63 44.95 3.58
CA VAL A 23 -8.68 44.49 4.99
C VAL A 23 -8.96 45.67 5.92
N GLN A 24 -9.98 45.54 6.79
CA GLN A 24 -10.31 46.55 7.76
C GLN A 24 -9.24 46.67 8.83
N HIS A 25 -8.66 47.87 8.98
CA HIS A 25 -7.77 48.23 10.07
C HIS A 25 -8.55 48.85 11.23
N TYR A 26 -8.00 48.63 12.42
CA TYR A 26 -8.52 49.19 13.68
C TYR A 26 -7.40 49.94 14.40
N LYS A 27 -7.75 51.01 15.11
CA LYS A 27 -6.81 51.74 16.01
C LYS A 27 -7.33 51.66 17.43
N CYS A 28 -6.48 51.23 18.34
CA CYS A 28 -6.74 51.27 19.77
C CYS A 28 -6.61 52.75 20.24
N LYS A 29 -7.66 53.25 20.89
CA LYS A 29 -7.58 54.61 21.41
C LYS A 29 -6.72 54.73 22.66
N SER A 30 -6.71 53.67 23.52
CA SER A 30 -5.92 53.65 24.74
C SER A 30 -4.43 53.41 24.46
N TYR A 31 -4.07 52.62 23.42
CA TYR A 31 -2.67 52.23 23.16
C TYR A 31 -2.09 52.91 21.91
N GLY A 32 -2.93 53.56 21.11
CA GLY A 32 -2.50 54.31 19.93
C GLY A 32 -2.14 53.46 18.70
N LYS A 33 -1.87 52.19 18.86
CA LYS A 33 -1.43 51.30 17.75
C LYS A 33 -2.59 50.87 16.87
N GLN A 34 -2.29 50.72 15.58
CA GLN A 34 -3.18 50.10 14.59
C GLN A 34 -2.96 48.60 14.56
N PHE A 35 -4.02 47.87 14.30
CA PHE A 35 -4.01 46.41 14.14
C PHE A 35 -5.09 45.94 13.18
N GLN A 36 -4.92 44.75 12.68
CA GLN A 36 -5.92 44.03 11.88
C GLN A 36 -6.46 42.87 12.70
N ASN A 37 -7.75 42.54 12.50
CA ASN A 37 -8.25 41.25 12.91
C ASN A 37 -7.71 40.20 11.90
N LYS A 38 -6.55 39.68 12.16
CA LYS A 38 -6.07 38.52 11.41
C LYS A 38 -6.82 37.30 11.94
N SER A 39 -7.57 36.62 11.07
CA SER A 39 -7.96 35.24 11.36
C SER A 39 -6.69 34.46 11.71
N PRO A 40 -6.71 33.61 12.72
CA PRO A 40 -5.56 32.78 13.02
C PRO A 40 -5.16 32.04 11.73
N LYS A 41 -3.89 32.19 11.35
CA LYS A 41 -3.39 31.43 10.20
C LYS A 41 -3.52 29.95 10.52
N PRO A 42 -3.98 29.11 9.58
CA PRO A 42 -4.03 27.68 9.80
C PRO A 42 -2.62 27.17 10.13
N SER A 43 -2.54 26.21 11.03
CA SER A 43 -1.25 25.58 11.34
C SER A 43 -0.75 24.80 10.11
N MET A 44 0.55 24.65 10.02
CA MET A 44 1.16 23.85 8.95
C MET A 44 0.68 22.41 9.02
N GLU A 45 0.55 21.87 10.23
CA GLU A 45 0.07 20.53 10.52
C GLU A 45 -1.38 20.33 10.07
N SER A 46 -2.27 21.32 10.30
CA SER A 46 -3.66 21.26 9.83
C SER A 46 -3.73 21.16 8.30
N ILE A 47 -2.98 22.00 7.59
CA ILE A 47 -2.93 21.97 6.12
C ILE A 47 -2.39 20.64 5.60
N TRP A 48 -1.35 20.10 6.22
CA TRP A 48 -0.79 18.81 5.84
C TRP A 48 -1.77 17.67 6.12
N SER A 49 -2.43 17.64 7.27
CA SER A 49 -3.42 16.62 7.60
C SER A 49 -4.58 16.63 6.60
N GLU A 50 -5.08 17.79 6.24
CA GLU A 50 -6.15 17.94 5.23
C GLU A 50 -5.70 17.46 3.84
N TYR A 51 -4.48 17.80 3.47
CA TYR A 51 -3.91 17.41 2.17
C TYR A 51 -3.67 15.91 2.06
N LEU A 52 -3.15 15.26 3.13
CA LEU A 52 -2.81 13.84 3.12
C LEU A 52 -4.00 12.92 3.40
N ASN A 53 -4.83 13.28 4.39
CA ASN A 53 -5.81 12.35 4.95
C ASN A 53 -7.25 12.66 4.56
N ALA A 54 -7.59 13.95 4.40
CA ALA A 54 -8.95 14.36 4.07
C ALA A 54 -9.23 14.43 2.55
N LYS A 55 -8.28 14.00 1.72
CA LYS A 55 -8.39 13.97 0.25
C LYS A 55 -8.72 15.32 -0.39
N GLN A 56 -8.42 16.42 0.30
CA GLN A 56 -8.71 17.78 -0.18
C GLN A 56 -7.66 18.26 -1.16
N THR A 57 -8.13 18.88 -2.24
CA THR A 57 -7.25 19.54 -3.21
C THR A 57 -6.66 20.84 -2.65
N ILE A 58 -5.58 21.32 -3.26
CA ILE A 58 -4.96 22.61 -2.89
C ILE A 58 -5.98 23.74 -2.97
N SER A 59 -6.88 23.73 -3.96
CA SER A 59 -7.92 24.75 -4.13
C SER A 59 -8.96 24.72 -3.00
N GLU A 60 -9.40 23.53 -2.59
CA GLU A 60 -10.35 23.37 -1.48
C GLU A 60 -9.76 23.82 -0.15
N ILE A 61 -8.51 23.43 0.14
CA ILE A 61 -7.78 23.88 1.32
C ILE A 61 -7.62 25.40 1.33
N ALA A 62 -7.25 25.98 0.17
CA ALA A 62 -7.11 27.44 0.02
C ALA A 62 -8.42 28.17 0.32
N LYS A 63 -9.55 27.69 -0.24
CA LYS A 63 -10.89 28.24 0.00
C LYS A 63 -11.31 28.10 1.46
N LYS A 64 -11.15 26.92 2.05
CA LYS A 64 -11.52 26.63 3.46
C LYS A 64 -10.80 27.54 4.44
N HIS A 65 -9.50 27.76 4.24
CA HIS A 65 -8.66 28.55 5.14
C HIS A 65 -8.56 30.04 4.73
N HIS A 66 -9.28 30.47 3.69
CA HIS A 66 -9.23 31.85 3.16
C HIS A 66 -7.81 32.33 2.86
N ILE A 67 -6.99 31.47 2.26
CA ILE A 67 -5.60 31.77 1.83
C ILE A 67 -5.43 31.46 0.35
N SER A 68 -4.38 31.99 -0.28
CA SER A 68 -4.12 31.69 -1.70
C SER A 68 -3.58 30.25 -1.88
N GLU A 69 -3.83 29.64 -3.03
CA GLU A 69 -3.23 28.37 -3.41
C GLU A 69 -1.69 28.41 -3.36
N SER A 70 -1.10 29.56 -3.73
CA SER A 70 0.36 29.76 -3.62
C SER A 70 0.84 29.68 -2.19
N THR A 71 0.04 30.12 -1.22
CA THR A 71 0.36 29.99 0.21
C THR A 71 0.31 28.52 0.64
N VAL A 72 -0.74 27.76 0.22
CA VAL A 72 -0.84 26.33 0.47
C VAL A 72 0.37 25.62 -0.13
N LYS A 73 0.69 25.82 -1.41
CA LYS A 73 1.86 25.24 -2.08
C LYS A 73 3.17 25.55 -1.35
N ARG A 74 3.34 26.77 -0.86
CA ARG A 74 4.53 27.17 -0.09
C ARG A 74 4.63 26.43 1.25
N ILE A 75 3.51 26.21 1.94
CA ILE A 75 3.47 25.44 3.19
C ILE A 75 3.82 23.98 2.93
N LEU A 76 3.23 23.37 1.90
CA LEU A 76 3.52 22.00 1.52
C LEU A 76 4.99 21.77 1.09
N ARG A 77 5.62 22.77 0.45
CA ARG A 77 7.05 22.67 0.08
C ARG A 77 8.02 22.76 1.24
N LYS A 78 7.62 23.36 2.37
CA LYS A 78 8.51 23.54 3.53
C LYS A 78 8.81 22.22 4.25
N LYS A 79 7.94 21.23 4.13
CA LYS A 79 8.10 19.93 4.76
C LYS A 79 8.62 18.94 3.71
N ALA A 80 9.92 19.00 3.43
CA ALA A 80 10.61 17.97 2.64
C ALA A 80 10.87 16.79 3.57
N ASP A 81 9.96 15.84 3.61
CA ASP A 81 10.15 14.66 4.44
C ASP A 81 10.83 13.56 3.60
N THR A 82 12.01 13.18 4.01
CA THR A 82 12.61 11.89 3.66
C THR A 82 12.01 10.84 4.59
N TRP A 83 11.81 9.62 4.10
CA TRP A 83 11.37 8.51 4.94
C TRP A 83 12.30 8.37 6.15
N GLN A 84 11.71 8.41 7.33
CA GLN A 84 12.40 8.13 8.57
C GLN A 84 12.06 6.71 8.98
N GLN A 85 13.06 5.85 9.00
CA GLN A 85 12.88 4.47 9.47
C GLN A 85 12.40 4.51 10.92
N PRO A 86 11.23 3.94 11.26
CA PRO A 86 10.75 3.95 12.64
C PRO A 86 11.62 3.06 13.52
N ASP A 87 11.70 3.37 14.81
CA ASP A 87 12.19 2.43 15.80
C ASP A 87 11.15 1.33 15.99
N LEU A 88 11.55 0.08 15.78
CA LEU A 88 10.71 -1.10 15.85
C LEU A 88 11.16 -2.05 16.95
N THR A 89 12.02 -1.58 17.86
CA THR A 89 12.58 -2.37 18.96
C THR A 89 11.47 -2.98 19.82
N GLY A 90 11.57 -4.29 20.05
CA GLY A 90 10.58 -5.06 20.82
C GLY A 90 9.32 -5.46 20.06
N MET A 91 9.15 -5.01 18.82
CA MET A 91 8.04 -5.42 17.97
C MET A 91 8.34 -6.74 17.25
N SER A 92 7.28 -7.52 17.02
CA SER A 92 7.41 -8.76 16.24
C SER A 92 6.08 -9.15 15.61
N GLY A 93 6.11 -9.79 14.44
CA GLY A 93 4.88 -10.24 13.79
C GLY A 93 5.12 -10.78 12.38
N TYR A 94 4.01 -10.99 11.68
CA TYR A 94 4.01 -11.33 10.27
C TYR A 94 4.02 -10.07 9.44
N VAL A 95 4.75 -10.11 8.34
CA VAL A 95 4.91 -8.94 7.47
C VAL A 95 4.40 -9.23 6.06
N HIS A 96 3.79 -8.23 5.46
CA HIS A 96 3.44 -8.21 4.04
C HIS A 96 4.50 -7.42 3.29
N MET A 97 4.93 -7.95 2.17
CA MET A 97 5.90 -7.28 1.30
C MET A 97 5.40 -7.27 -0.14
N ASP A 98 5.44 -6.11 -0.76
CA ASP A 98 5.05 -5.96 -2.16
C ASP A 98 5.56 -4.63 -2.72
N ALA A 99 5.56 -4.51 -4.06
CA ALA A 99 5.95 -3.31 -4.77
C ALA A 99 4.80 -2.78 -5.64
N THR A 100 4.69 -1.46 -5.74
CA THR A 100 3.73 -0.84 -6.65
C THR A 100 4.37 0.27 -7.46
N TYR A 101 3.85 0.53 -8.68
CA TYR A 101 4.45 1.39 -9.68
C TYR A 101 3.52 2.49 -10.16
N TRP A 102 4.13 3.60 -10.59
CA TRP A 102 3.50 4.67 -11.35
C TRP A 102 4.16 4.77 -12.73
N GLY A 103 3.50 4.21 -13.73
CA GLY A 103 4.07 4.02 -15.07
C GLY A 103 5.19 2.97 -15.06
N HIS A 104 6.21 3.16 -15.92
CA HIS A 104 7.32 2.22 -16.07
C HIS A 104 8.62 2.66 -15.39
N ASN A 105 8.65 3.87 -14.81
CA ASN A 105 9.91 4.53 -14.46
C ASN A 105 10.26 4.50 -12.99
N TRP A 106 9.28 4.32 -12.09
CA TRP A 106 9.51 4.30 -10.65
C TRP A 106 8.34 3.69 -9.89
N GLY A 107 8.65 3.20 -8.72
CA GLY A 107 7.69 2.61 -7.79
C GLY A 107 8.17 2.72 -6.35
N ILE A 108 7.46 2.05 -5.48
CA ILE A 108 7.86 1.87 -4.08
C ILE A 108 7.87 0.40 -3.73
N MET A 109 8.82 0.02 -2.90
CA MET A 109 8.84 -1.19 -2.10
C MET A 109 8.28 -0.87 -0.73
N LEU A 110 7.32 -1.65 -0.26
CA LEU A 110 6.67 -1.46 1.03
C LEU A 110 6.73 -2.76 1.84
N CYS A 111 7.00 -2.64 3.13
CA CYS A 111 6.82 -3.69 4.11
C CYS A 111 5.90 -3.19 5.22
N ILE A 112 4.85 -3.93 5.54
CA ILE A 112 3.88 -3.58 6.58
C ILE A 112 3.70 -4.73 7.57
N ASP A 113 3.43 -4.39 8.83
CA ASP A 113 3.00 -5.33 9.86
C ASP A 113 1.56 -5.79 9.61
N ASP A 114 1.31 -7.10 9.72
CA ASP A 114 -0.04 -7.62 9.52
C ASP A 114 -0.99 -7.22 10.65
N ALA A 115 -0.57 -7.28 11.90
CA ALA A 115 -1.48 -7.10 13.03
C ALA A 115 -1.98 -5.64 13.14
N ILE A 116 -1.06 -4.68 13.08
CA ILE A 116 -1.35 -3.27 13.32
C ILE A 116 -1.35 -2.42 12.05
N GLY A 117 -0.97 -2.99 10.89
CA GLY A 117 -0.90 -2.25 9.63
C GLY A 117 0.18 -1.15 9.59
N LYS A 118 1.14 -1.16 10.51
CA LYS A 118 2.24 -0.19 10.53
C LYS A 118 3.16 -0.40 9.36
N VAL A 119 3.57 0.68 8.71
CA VAL A 119 4.63 0.65 7.70
C VAL A 119 5.97 0.48 8.42
N LEU A 120 6.63 -0.62 8.13
CA LEU A 120 7.92 -1.00 8.69
C LEU A 120 9.09 -0.55 7.82
N TYR A 121 8.87 -0.48 6.49
CA TYR A 121 9.90 -0.10 5.53
C TYR A 121 9.26 0.51 4.28
N LEU A 122 9.89 1.54 3.75
CA LEU A 122 9.52 2.20 2.49
C LEU A 122 10.80 2.56 1.73
N ALA A 123 10.89 2.12 0.49
CA ALA A 123 11.94 2.55 -0.42
C ALA A 123 11.38 2.89 -1.80
N PHE A 124 11.96 3.92 -2.46
CA PHE A 124 11.67 4.23 -3.85
C PHE A 124 12.55 3.38 -4.75
N ILE A 125 11.94 2.67 -5.69
CA ILE A 125 12.61 1.74 -6.60
C ILE A 125 12.35 2.11 -8.06
N LYS A 126 13.29 1.78 -8.96
CA LYS A 126 13.07 1.90 -10.41
C LYS A 126 12.43 0.63 -10.96
N HIS A 127 12.93 -0.51 -10.53
CA HIS A 127 12.49 -1.84 -10.96
C HIS A 127 12.38 -2.75 -9.76
N GLU A 128 11.42 -3.64 -9.79
CA GLU A 128 11.24 -4.68 -8.78
C GLU A 128 12.30 -5.77 -8.95
N LYS A 129 13.30 -5.73 -8.10
CA LYS A 129 14.36 -6.73 -8.03
C LYS A 129 14.22 -7.55 -6.75
N THR A 130 14.68 -8.79 -6.78
CA THR A 130 14.78 -9.63 -5.59
C THR A 130 15.55 -8.93 -4.47
N GLN A 131 16.62 -8.18 -4.83
CA GLN A 131 17.40 -7.40 -3.87
C GLN A 131 16.56 -6.39 -3.09
N SER A 132 15.56 -5.76 -3.70
CA SER A 132 14.69 -4.79 -2.99
C SER A 132 13.91 -5.41 -1.84
N TYR A 133 13.59 -6.70 -1.93
CA TYR A 133 12.95 -7.46 -0.85
C TYR A 133 13.95 -7.82 0.25
N VAL A 134 15.16 -8.19 -0.11
CA VAL A 134 16.25 -8.46 0.84
C VAL A 134 16.57 -7.18 1.62
N ASP A 135 16.75 -6.05 0.92
CA ASP A 135 17.01 -4.74 1.54
C ASP A 135 15.88 -4.35 2.52
N ALA A 136 14.62 -4.68 2.18
CA ALA A 136 13.48 -4.40 3.05
C ALA A 136 13.50 -5.27 4.31
N VAL A 137 13.83 -6.57 4.20
CA VAL A 137 13.98 -7.47 5.36
C VAL A 137 15.12 -6.98 6.26
N GLU A 138 16.29 -6.68 5.70
CA GLU A 138 17.43 -6.18 6.43
C GLU A 138 17.13 -4.84 7.13
N GLY A 139 16.46 -3.92 6.42
CA GLY A 139 16.06 -2.63 6.98
C GLY A 139 15.07 -2.75 8.14
N VAL A 140 14.11 -3.66 8.04
CA VAL A 140 13.13 -3.95 9.10
C VAL A 140 13.83 -4.56 10.32
N MET A 141 14.74 -5.50 10.11
CA MET A 141 15.50 -6.14 11.18
C MET A 141 16.48 -5.16 11.86
N ALA A 142 17.17 -4.34 11.08
CA ALA A 142 18.08 -3.32 11.59
C ALA A 142 17.35 -2.27 12.45
N ALA A 143 16.05 -2.04 12.18
CA ALA A 143 15.18 -1.20 12.99
C ALA A 143 14.68 -1.88 14.29
N GLY A 144 15.07 -3.12 14.56
CA GLY A 144 14.76 -3.87 15.79
C GLY A 144 13.50 -4.74 15.70
N TYR A 145 12.87 -4.90 14.53
CA TYR A 145 11.68 -5.75 14.37
C TYR A 145 12.06 -7.23 14.19
N ARG A 146 11.37 -8.11 14.92
CA ARG A 146 11.52 -9.56 14.77
C ARG A 146 10.45 -10.10 13.81
N ILE A 147 10.86 -10.46 12.59
CA ILE A 147 9.99 -11.08 11.59
C ILE A 147 9.69 -12.53 11.99
N LYS A 148 8.40 -12.86 12.18
CA LYS A 148 7.92 -14.24 12.45
C LYS A 148 7.63 -15.02 11.17
N GLY A 149 7.35 -14.33 10.09
CA GLY A 149 7.11 -14.90 8.78
C GLY A 149 6.66 -13.82 7.80
N ILE A 150 6.69 -14.16 6.51
CA ILE A 150 6.53 -13.21 5.41
C ILE A 150 5.43 -13.68 4.47
N VAL A 151 4.52 -12.79 4.12
CA VAL A 151 3.48 -13.02 3.09
C VAL A 151 3.88 -12.26 1.84
N ILE A 152 4.00 -12.99 0.73
CA ILE A 152 4.43 -12.44 -0.56
C ILE A 152 3.54 -12.93 -1.71
N ASP A 153 3.67 -12.27 -2.85
CA ASP A 153 3.12 -12.72 -4.13
C ASP A 153 3.93 -13.90 -4.73
N GLY A 154 3.62 -14.27 -5.95
CA GLY A 154 4.20 -15.42 -6.65
C GLY A 154 5.55 -15.18 -7.33
N LYS A 155 6.39 -14.24 -6.92
CA LYS A 155 7.73 -14.05 -7.47
C LYS A 155 8.67 -15.16 -7.00
N LYS A 156 8.98 -16.09 -7.90
CA LYS A 156 9.65 -17.36 -7.57
C LYS A 156 10.99 -17.21 -6.86
N ASP A 157 11.80 -16.22 -7.27
CA ASP A 157 13.13 -16.00 -6.70
C ASP A 157 13.10 -15.66 -5.20
N LEU A 158 11.98 -15.06 -4.73
CA LEU A 158 11.83 -14.69 -3.33
C LEU A 158 11.79 -15.90 -2.39
N PHE A 159 11.20 -17.01 -2.84
CA PHE A 159 11.11 -18.25 -2.05
C PHE A 159 12.48 -18.88 -1.77
N LEU A 160 13.49 -18.59 -2.60
CA LEU A 160 14.85 -19.04 -2.43
C LEU A 160 15.64 -18.11 -1.51
N VAL A 161 15.55 -16.80 -1.71
CA VAL A 161 16.35 -15.83 -0.95
C VAL A 161 15.82 -15.56 0.45
N LEU A 162 14.53 -15.78 0.69
CA LEU A 162 13.87 -15.59 1.99
C LEU A 162 13.61 -16.93 2.73
N LYS A 163 14.23 -18.01 2.31
CA LYS A 163 14.01 -19.39 2.82
C LYS A 163 14.19 -19.55 4.33
N ASP A 164 14.94 -18.66 4.97
CA ASP A 164 15.20 -18.70 6.41
C ASP A 164 13.98 -18.21 7.24
N TYR A 165 12.93 -17.73 6.58
CA TYR A 165 11.68 -17.32 7.20
C TYR A 165 10.54 -18.27 6.79
N PRO A 166 9.53 -18.47 7.65
CA PRO A 166 8.25 -19.01 7.20
C PRO A 166 7.65 -18.10 6.12
N ILE A 167 7.49 -18.62 4.90
CA ILE A 167 6.92 -17.87 3.78
C ILE A 167 5.52 -18.39 3.49
N GLN A 168 4.56 -17.49 3.39
CA GLN A 168 3.22 -17.75 2.88
C GLN A 168 3.08 -17.18 1.47
N MET A 169 2.81 -18.03 0.51
CA MET A 169 2.35 -17.60 -0.82
C MET A 169 0.92 -17.06 -0.71
N CYS A 170 0.69 -15.86 -1.18
CA CYS A 170 -0.65 -15.28 -1.21
C CYS A 170 -1.61 -16.15 -2.04
N GLN A 171 -2.62 -16.72 -1.39
CA GLN A 171 -3.60 -17.59 -2.06
C GLN A 171 -4.43 -16.85 -3.11
N PHE A 172 -4.68 -15.56 -2.90
CA PHE A 172 -5.37 -14.73 -3.88
C PHE A 172 -4.55 -14.57 -5.17
N HIS A 173 -3.24 -14.35 -5.06
CA HIS A 173 -2.35 -14.28 -6.23
C HIS A 173 -2.29 -15.60 -6.99
N LEU A 174 -2.32 -16.75 -6.29
CA LEU A 174 -2.45 -18.04 -6.98
C LEU A 174 -3.75 -18.12 -7.78
N THR A 175 -4.86 -17.70 -7.19
CA THR A 175 -6.15 -17.65 -7.91
C THR A 175 -6.08 -16.75 -9.15
N GLN A 176 -5.39 -15.61 -9.06
CA GLN A 176 -5.17 -14.74 -10.23
C GLN A 176 -4.30 -15.40 -11.31
N ILE A 177 -3.24 -16.12 -10.91
CA ILE A 177 -2.41 -16.91 -11.85
C ILE A 177 -3.28 -17.93 -12.59
N VAL A 178 -4.07 -18.70 -11.86
CA VAL A 178 -4.98 -19.71 -12.44
C VAL A 178 -5.97 -19.06 -13.41
N THR A 179 -6.63 -18.00 -13.00
CA THR A 179 -7.61 -17.28 -13.83
C THR A 179 -6.98 -16.69 -15.10
N ARG A 180 -5.74 -16.19 -15.03
CA ARG A 180 -4.98 -15.67 -16.19
C ARG A 180 -4.78 -16.72 -17.28
N TYR A 181 -4.51 -17.96 -16.91
CA TYR A 181 -4.24 -19.03 -17.85
C TYR A 181 -5.51 -19.79 -18.27
N LEU A 182 -6.45 -20.02 -17.34
CA LEU A 182 -7.65 -20.82 -17.58
C LEU A 182 -8.89 -19.99 -17.94
N THR A 183 -8.84 -18.67 -17.77
CA THR A 183 -9.96 -17.71 -17.89
C THR A 183 -10.97 -17.83 -16.73
N HIS A 184 -11.91 -16.88 -16.64
CA HIS A 184 -12.96 -16.90 -15.62
C HIS A 184 -14.02 -17.98 -15.90
N ASN A 185 -14.17 -18.42 -17.16
CA ASN A 185 -15.15 -19.43 -17.56
C ASN A 185 -14.46 -20.48 -18.45
N PRO A 186 -13.68 -21.40 -17.87
CA PRO A 186 -12.99 -22.44 -18.62
C PRO A 186 -13.99 -23.42 -19.26
N LYS A 187 -13.69 -23.86 -20.49
CA LYS A 187 -14.59 -24.75 -21.22
C LYS A 187 -14.29 -26.25 -20.99
N MET A 188 -13.01 -26.57 -20.80
CA MET A 188 -12.57 -27.97 -20.61
C MET A 188 -12.80 -28.43 -19.17
N ASN A 189 -13.26 -29.66 -18.97
CA ASN A 189 -13.56 -30.20 -17.64
C ASN A 189 -12.32 -30.14 -16.70
N ALA A 190 -11.17 -30.56 -17.21
CA ALA A 190 -9.93 -30.47 -16.42
C ALA A 190 -9.64 -29.04 -15.91
N SER A 191 -9.93 -28.03 -16.74
CA SER A 191 -9.74 -26.63 -16.35
C SER A 191 -10.82 -26.13 -15.40
N LYS A 192 -12.07 -26.61 -15.55
CA LYS A 192 -13.17 -26.26 -14.64
C LYS A 192 -12.92 -26.80 -13.24
N ASP A 193 -12.58 -28.11 -13.16
CA ASP A 193 -12.33 -28.77 -11.88
C ASP A 193 -11.12 -28.14 -11.17
N LEU A 194 -10.04 -27.85 -11.90
CA LEU A 194 -8.87 -27.19 -11.32
C LEU A 194 -9.18 -25.76 -10.83
N ALA A 195 -9.95 -24.99 -11.61
CA ALA A 195 -10.38 -23.67 -11.20
C ALA A 195 -11.26 -23.72 -9.94
N LEU A 196 -12.18 -24.69 -9.86
CA LEU A 196 -13.03 -24.90 -8.68
C LEU A 196 -12.21 -25.26 -7.45
N LEU A 197 -11.24 -26.16 -7.58
CA LEU A 197 -10.33 -26.54 -6.51
C LEU A 197 -9.58 -25.32 -5.95
N ILE A 198 -9.04 -24.48 -6.84
CA ILE A 198 -8.31 -23.26 -6.42
C ILE A 198 -9.23 -22.20 -5.82
N HIS A 199 -10.47 -22.06 -6.28
CA HIS A 199 -11.43 -21.15 -5.65
C HIS A 199 -11.81 -21.58 -4.23
N GLY A 200 -11.78 -22.88 -3.94
CA GLY A 200 -12.01 -23.45 -2.61
C GLY A 200 -10.82 -23.34 -1.65
N LEU A 201 -9.63 -23.02 -2.14
CA LEU A 201 -8.34 -23.10 -1.43
C LEU A 201 -8.36 -22.47 -0.02
N LYS A 202 -8.97 -21.30 0.14
CA LYS A 202 -9.00 -20.55 1.41
C LYS A 202 -9.80 -21.24 2.53
N HIS A 203 -10.62 -22.23 2.18
CA HIS A 203 -11.49 -22.94 3.13
C HIS A 203 -11.04 -24.38 3.39
N GLN A 204 -9.97 -24.83 2.72
CA GLN A 204 -9.47 -26.18 2.82
C GLN A 204 -8.31 -26.30 3.81
N LYS A 205 -8.16 -27.48 4.40
CA LYS A 205 -6.93 -27.87 5.06
C LYS A 205 -5.90 -28.31 4.02
N LYS A 206 -4.65 -28.25 4.40
CA LYS A 206 -3.53 -28.62 3.52
C LYS A 206 -3.70 -30.04 2.99
N GLU A 207 -3.97 -30.99 3.89
CA GLU A 207 -4.09 -32.42 3.58
C GLU A 207 -5.22 -32.69 2.59
N ASP A 208 -6.38 -32.05 2.80
CA ASP A 208 -7.55 -32.19 1.92
C ASP A 208 -7.25 -31.65 0.52
N PHE A 209 -6.61 -30.46 0.45
CA PHE A 209 -6.23 -29.87 -0.83
C PHE A 209 -5.20 -30.73 -1.57
N GLU A 210 -4.19 -31.25 -0.89
CA GLU A 210 -3.15 -32.10 -1.48
C GLU A 210 -3.77 -33.39 -2.05
N GLN A 211 -4.74 -33.99 -1.35
CA GLN A 211 -5.45 -35.16 -1.83
C GLN A 211 -6.32 -34.83 -3.05
N ASP A 212 -7.17 -33.81 -2.98
CA ASP A 212 -8.04 -33.40 -4.09
C ASP A 212 -7.22 -33.05 -5.34
N TYR A 213 -6.07 -32.40 -5.15
CA TYR A 213 -5.17 -32.04 -6.24
C TYR A 213 -4.46 -33.26 -6.82
N ALA A 214 -4.08 -34.24 -6.01
CA ALA A 214 -3.52 -35.51 -6.48
C ALA A 214 -4.55 -36.29 -7.28
N ASP A 215 -5.81 -36.38 -6.80
CA ASP A 215 -6.91 -37.03 -7.48
C ASP A 215 -7.23 -36.33 -8.82
N TRP A 216 -7.19 -35.01 -8.86
CA TRP A 216 -7.31 -34.24 -10.09
C TRP A 216 -6.19 -34.60 -11.09
N LYS A 217 -4.93 -34.68 -10.66
CA LYS A 217 -3.77 -35.02 -11.51
C LYS A 217 -3.94 -36.44 -12.10
N GLU A 218 -4.35 -37.42 -11.32
CA GLU A 218 -4.52 -38.78 -11.78
C GLU A 218 -5.73 -38.89 -12.74
N ARG A 219 -6.87 -38.25 -12.40
CA ARG A 219 -8.08 -38.23 -13.28
C ARG A 219 -7.79 -37.65 -14.66
N TYR A 220 -6.95 -36.62 -14.74
CA TYR A 220 -6.67 -35.95 -16.00
C TYR A 220 -5.28 -36.26 -16.58
N LYS A 221 -4.63 -37.32 -16.15
CA LYS A 221 -3.28 -37.73 -16.54
C LYS A 221 -3.10 -37.86 -18.06
N GLU A 222 -4.00 -38.58 -18.74
CA GLU A 222 -3.97 -38.74 -20.21
C GLU A 222 -4.17 -37.41 -20.92
N PHE A 223 -5.13 -36.61 -20.46
CA PHE A 223 -5.39 -35.26 -20.99
C PHE A 223 -4.14 -34.37 -20.85
N LEU A 224 -3.50 -34.35 -19.69
CA LEU A 224 -2.32 -33.54 -19.41
C LEU A 224 -1.11 -33.97 -20.25
N ASN A 225 -1.00 -35.27 -20.56
CA ASN A 225 0.14 -35.81 -21.34
C ASN A 225 -0.07 -35.79 -22.84
N LYS A 226 -1.27 -35.42 -23.33
CA LYS A 226 -1.57 -35.35 -24.76
C LYS A 226 -0.64 -34.38 -25.47
N ARG A 227 0.00 -34.83 -26.55
CA ARG A 227 0.95 -34.06 -27.35
C ARG A 227 0.36 -33.71 -28.71
N THR A 228 0.91 -32.70 -29.33
CA THR A 228 0.63 -32.30 -30.70
C THR A 228 1.95 -31.93 -31.39
N THR A 229 2.02 -32.11 -32.70
CA THR A 229 3.16 -31.76 -33.52
C THR A 229 2.81 -30.54 -34.36
N HIS A 230 3.63 -29.52 -34.31
CA HIS A 230 3.50 -28.32 -35.14
C HIS A 230 3.97 -28.59 -36.57
N LYS A 231 3.65 -27.67 -37.48
CA LYS A 231 4.07 -27.76 -38.92
C LYS A 231 5.58 -27.78 -39.10
N ASP A 232 6.34 -27.23 -38.14
CA ASP A 232 7.83 -27.22 -38.10
C ASP A 232 8.42 -28.53 -37.54
N GLY A 233 7.60 -29.55 -37.29
CA GLY A 233 8.01 -30.83 -36.76
C GLY A 233 8.20 -30.87 -35.22
N LYS A 234 8.12 -29.74 -34.54
CA LYS A 234 8.31 -29.69 -33.09
C LYS A 234 7.07 -30.22 -32.36
N THR A 235 7.32 -31.14 -31.43
CA THR A 235 6.29 -31.72 -30.58
C THR A 235 6.17 -30.96 -29.26
N CYS A 236 4.95 -30.64 -28.84
CA CYS A 236 4.66 -29.99 -27.59
C CYS A 236 3.40 -30.55 -26.92
N TYR A 237 3.21 -30.25 -25.65
CA TYR A 237 1.97 -30.59 -24.97
C TYR A 237 0.78 -29.80 -25.55
N LEU A 238 -0.33 -30.50 -25.82
CA LEU A 238 -1.54 -29.88 -26.38
C LEU A 238 -2.16 -28.88 -25.40
N HIS A 239 -2.21 -29.22 -24.12
CA HIS A 239 -2.85 -28.42 -23.07
C HIS A 239 -1.86 -27.62 -22.24
N ARG A 240 -1.00 -26.83 -22.92
CA ARG A 240 0.09 -26.07 -22.28
C ARG A 240 -0.38 -25.17 -21.15
N ARG A 241 -1.51 -24.45 -21.32
CA ARG A 241 -2.01 -23.52 -20.30
C ARG A 241 -2.35 -24.23 -18.99
N VAL A 242 -3.04 -25.38 -19.06
CA VAL A 242 -3.38 -26.18 -17.89
C VAL A 242 -2.12 -26.70 -17.21
N ARG A 243 -1.16 -27.18 -18.00
CA ARG A 243 0.15 -27.60 -17.47
C ARG A 243 0.94 -26.47 -16.81
N THR A 244 0.89 -25.25 -17.36
CA THR A 244 1.53 -24.09 -16.74
C THR A 244 0.93 -23.80 -15.37
N VAL A 245 -0.40 -23.88 -15.24
CA VAL A 245 -1.07 -23.74 -13.94
C VAL A 245 -0.66 -24.86 -12.99
N MET A 246 -0.70 -26.12 -13.45
CA MET A 246 -0.26 -27.28 -12.67
C MET A 246 1.16 -27.08 -12.14
N ASN A 247 2.13 -26.71 -13.01
CA ASN A 247 3.52 -26.46 -12.60
C ASN A 247 3.62 -25.29 -11.61
N SER A 248 2.75 -24.29 -11.72
CA SER A 248 2.71 -23.19 -10.76
C SER A 248 2.20 -23.67 -9.39
N ILE A 249 1.13 -24.49 -9.38
CA ILE A 249 0.61 -25.08 -8.14
C ILE A 249 1.68 -25.97 -7.49
N ASP A 250 2.30 -26.88 -8.27
CA ASP A 250 3.37 -27.77 -7.77
C ASP A 250 4.52 -26.99 -7.12
N PHE A 251 4.90 -25.86 -7.74
CA PHE A 251 5.95 -25.00 -7.19
C PHE A 251 5.54 -24.31 -5.88
N TYR A 252 4.31 -23.77 -5.81
CA TYR A 252 3.86 -22.99 -4.65
C TYR A 252 3.28 -23.83 -3.53
N LEU A 253 2.94 -25.10 -3.78
CA LEU A 253 2.26 -25.98 -2.82
C LEU A 253 2.93 -26.01 -1.43
N PRO A 254 4.26 -26.06 -1.28
CA PRO A 254 4.92 -26.02 0.02
C PRO A 254 4.66 -24.73 0.81
N TYR A 255 4.24 -23.65 0.14
CA TYR A 255 4.09 -22.30 0.70
C TYR A 255 2.62 -21.84 0.78
N LEU A 256 1.67 -22.64 0.28
CA LEU A 256 0.24 -22.23 0.23
C LEU A 256 -0.47 -22.36 1.58
N PHE A 257 0.05 -23.19 2.46
CA PHE A 257 -0.56 -23.52 3.74
C PHE A 257 0.39 -23.28 4.93
N THR A 258 1.40 -22.44 4.75
CA THR A 258 2.32 -22.07 5.84
C THR A 258 1.57 -21.51 7.03
N TYR A 259 0.49 -20.75 6.79
CA TYR A 259 -0.37 -20.16 7.83
C TYR A 259 -1.09 -21.20 8.72
N GLN A 260 -1.20 -22.47 8.28
CA GLN A 260 -1.81 -23.55 9.06
C GLN A 260 -0.82 -24.28 9.96
N ARG A 261 0.48 -23.98 9.86
CA ARG A 261 1.50 -24.62 10.69
C ARG A 261 1.38 -24.17 12.14
N ALA A 262 1.67 -25.07 13.07
CA ALA A 262 1.60 -24.79 14.51
C ALA A 262 2.54 -23.65 14.98
N ASP A 263 3.67 -23.46 14.28
CA ASP A 263 4.64 -22.38 14.55
C ASP A 263 4.28 -21.07 13.85
N CYS A 264 3.20 -21.04 13.05
CA CYS A 264 2.75 -19.88 12.26
C CYS A 264 1.34 -19.40 12.64
N VAL A 265 0.91 -19.63 13.88
CA VAL A 265 -0.43 -19.23 14.35
C VAL A 265 -0.65 -17.74 14.17
N GLY A 266 -1.78 -17.38 13.52
CA GLY A 266 -2.14 -16.00 13.21
C GLY A 266 -1.48 -15.42 11.95
N MET A 267 -0.73 -16.23 11.19
CA MET A 267 -0.20 -15.80 9.89
C MET A 267 -1.33 -15.64 8.88
N PRO A 268 -1.44 -14.54 8.14
CA PRO A 268 -2.46 -14.38 7.11
C PRO A 268 -2.12 -15.22 5.86
N ASN A 269 -3.16 -15.67 5.14
CA ASN A 269 -3.04 -16.46 3.92
C ASN A 269 -3.08 -15.62 2.64
N THR A 270 -3.31 -14.31 2.75
CA THR A 270 -3.38 -13.40 1.61
C THR A 270 -2.58 -12.12 1.85
N ASN A 271 -2.22 -11.44 0.77
CA ASN A 271 -1.51 -10.15 0.80
C ASN A 271 -2.46 -8.94 0.66
N ASN A 272 -3.77 -9.13 0.89
CA ASN A 272 -4.80 -8.12 0.62
C ASN A 272 -4.58 -6.82 1.41
N LYS A 273 -3.99 -6.89 2.60
CA LYS A 273 -3.72 -5.71 3.44
C LYS A 273 -2.81 -4.70 2.74
N ILE A 274 -1.72 -5.16 2.16
CA ILE A 274 -0.79 -4.27 1.44
C ILE A 274 -1.39 -3.79 0.12
N GLU A 275 -2.17 -4.64 -0.59
CA GLU A 275 -2.89 -4.24 -1.80
C GLU A 275 -3.92 -3.15 -1.52
N GLY A 276 -4.68 -3.28 -0.41
CA GLY A 276 -5.59 -2.25 0.08
C GLY A 276 -4.86 -0.94 0.39
N THR A 277 -3.69 -1.03 1.01
CA THR A 277 -2.82 0.11 1.31
C THR A 277 -2.37 0.84 0.03
N PHE A 278 -1.96 0.09 -1.00
CA PHE A 278 -1.61 0.68 -2.30
C PHE A 278 -2.82 1.30 -3.00
N THR A 279 -3.97 0.67 -2.91
CA THR A 279 -5.21 1.19 -3.50
C THR A 279 -5.60 2.53 -2.87
N ASP A 280 -5.54 2.63 -1.54
CA ASP A 280 -5.84 3.86 -0.83
C ASP A 280 -4.81 4.96 -1.13
N LEU A 281 -3.51 4.63 -1.14
CA LEU A 281 -2.47 5.56 -1.55
C LEU A 281 -2.70 6.11 -2.97
N LYS A 282 -3.00 5.23 -3.93
CA LYS A 282 -3.24 5.62 -5.32
C LYS A 282 -4.47 6.51 -5.46
N LYS A 283 -5.56 6.20 -4.74
CA LYS A 283 -6.76 7.06 -4.69
C LYS A 283 -6.44 8.45 -4.15
N ASN A 284 -5.66 8.54 -3.06
CA ASN A 284 -5.24 9.82 -2.50
C ASN A 284 -4.36 10.61 -3.49
N LEU A 285 -3.36 9.98 -4.11
CA LEU A 285 -2.51 10.63 -5.11
C LEU A 285 -3.26 11.13 -6.34
N ASN A 286 -4.30 10.42 -6.78
CA ASN A 286 -5.10 10.80 -7.95
C ASN A 286 -5.90 12.09 -7.70
N ASN A 287 -6.21 12.44 -6.44
CA ASN A 287 -6.83 13.72 -6.10
C ASN A 287 -5.86 14.91 -6.29
N HIS A 288 -4.57 14.65 -6.43
CA HIS A 288 -3.51 15.65 -6.57
C HIS A 288 -2.88 15.57 -7.95
N SER A 289 -3.67 15.83 -9.01
CA SER A 289 -3.18 15.84 -10.39
C SER A 289 -2.09 16.91 -10.60
N GLY A 290 -1.14 16.63 -11.50
CA GLY A 290 -0.08 17.60 -11.85
C GLY A 290 1.12 17.65 -10.89
N LEU A 291 1.21 16.75 -9.90
CA LEU A 291 2.42 16.63 -9.08
C LEU A 291 3.61 16.13 -9.91
N THR A 292 4.75 16.78 -9.76
CA THR A 292 6.03 16.26 -10.26
C THR A 292 6.39 14.95 -9.51
N ILE A 293 7.33 14.17 -10.06
CA ILE A 293 7.79 12.94 -9.41
C ILE A 293 8.31 13.22 -8.00
N GLU A 294 9.08 14.29 -7.82
CA GLU A 294 9.61 14.67 -6.50
C GLU A 294 8.49 15.00 -5.50
N HIS A 295 7.48 15.77 -5.90
CA HIS A 295 6.35 16.06 -5.04
C HIS A 295 5.48 14.83 -4.75
N ARG A 296 5.39 13.87 -5.68
CA ARG A 296 4.72 12.58 -5.44
C ARG A 296 5.48 11.77 -4.39
N LYS A 297 6.80 11.71 -4.47
CA LYS A 297 7.63 11.02 -3.47
C LYS A 297 7.48 11.66 -2.09
N GLN A 298 7.52 12.98 -2.00
CA GLN A 298 7.28 13.72 -0.76
C GLN A 298 5.89 13.41 -0.18
N PHE A 299 4.86 13.43 -1.03
CA PHE A 299 3.49 13.06 -0.62
C PHE A 299 3.45 11.65 -0.05
N ILE A 300 4.01 10.66 -0.74
CA ILE A 300 4.00 9.25 -0.33
C ILE A 300 4.70 9.07 1.02
N THR A 301 5.87 9.69 1.18
CA THR A 301 6.62 9.65 2.45
C THR A 301 5.80 10.24 3.60
N ALA A 302 5.28 11.45 3.40
CA ALA A 302 4.46 12.12 4.40
C ALA A 302 3.16 11.37 4.71
N TYR A 303 2.52 10.78 3.67
CA TYR A 303 1.32 9.97 3.82
C TYR A 303 1.54 8.77 4.75
N PHE A 304 2.61 8.00 4.55
CA PHE A 304 2.89 6.85 5.39
C PHE A 304 3.41 7.21 6.79
N GLN A 305 4.16 8.30 6.91
CA GLN A 305 4.59 8.79 8.22
C GLN A 305 3.46 9.40 9.08
N SER A 306 2.42 9.94 8.43
CA SER A 306 1.28 10.55 9.13
C SER A 306 0.21 9.56 9.57
N LYS A 307 0.23 8.33 9.08
CA LYS A 307 -0.77 7.31 9.45
C LYS A 307 -0.55 6.84 10.88
N PRO A 308 -1.53 7.01 11.78
CA PRO A 308 -1.47 6.43 13.11
C PRO A 308 -1.54 4.90 13.03
N GLU A 309 -0.97 4.24 14.01
CA GLU A 309 -1.03 2.78 14.16
C GLU A 309 -2.50 2.31 14.17
N GLY A 310 -2.81 1.26 13.43
CA GLY A 310 -4.15 0.66 13.39
C GLY A 310 -5.11 1.16 12.29
N HIS A 311 -4.78 2.18 11.50
CA HIS A 311 -5.68 2.74 10.49
C HIS A 311 -5.58 2.15 9.06
N LEU A 312 -4.83 1.08 8.85
CA LEU A 312 -4.80 0.38 7.55
C LEU A 312 -5.94 -0.63 7.37
N ASN A 313 -6.93 -0.64 8.27
CA ASN A 313 -8.07 -1.54 8.22
C ASN A 313 -9.36 -0.83 8.59
N SER A 314 -10.04 -0.32 7.60
CA SER A 314 -11.50 -0.32 7.56
C SER A 314 -11.90 -0.95 6.24
N PRO A 315 -12.83 -1.90 6.25
CA PRO A 315 -13.28 -2.66 5.08
C PRO A 315 -13.84 -1.77 3.97
#